data_818925d6622bb3db9b56cb33167659d4
#
_entry.id   818925d6622bb3db9b56cb33167659d4
#
_cell.length_a   1.000
_cell.length_b   1.000
_cell.length_c   1.000
_cell.angle_alpha   90.00
_cell.angle_beta   90.00
_cell.angle_gamma   90.00
#
_symmetry.space_group_name_H-M   'P 1'
#
loop_
_entity.id
_entity.type
_entity.pdbx_description
1 polymer ?
#
loop_
_entity_poly.entity_id
_entity_poly.type
_entity_poly.pdbx_seq_one_letter_code
_entity_poly.pdbx_strand_id
1 'polypeptide(L)'
;KNPTLLYLFAFIGLFTICIPLIQLTSVSIDFKNPKPLSFLSSFLTASVIVALTLQFFGIYPLSSSMYAFHFMTTCSLCILSLLTVYEAVMRDNLQAKRFVIPIVILTFASLIEVANYYFKFTYQFSSIFQDGVIIFILMMSFITGFYIKDFENLRKQNERLAFEIGLMEIQIDEQRKYNELIARNEDVLKKQRHDLHHHLIAIRELAENGNEKLSDYLDTLSKNIPAA
;
A
#
# COMPACT_ATOMS: atom_id res chain seq x y z
N LYS A 1 16.20 40.40 24.12
CA LYS A 1 15.33 39.62 23.25
C LYS A 1 14.93 40.57 22.12
N ASN A 2 15.34 40.27 20.86
CA ASN A 2 15.01 41.10 19.70
C ASN A 2 13.58 40.80 19.25
N PRO A 3 12.60 41.68 19.48
CA PRO A 3 11.21 41.45 19.09
C PRO A 3 11.06 41.27 17.58
N THR A 4 11.94 41.88 16.79
CA THR A 4 11.94 41.75 15.31
C THR A 4 12.19 40.33 14.83
N LEU A 5 13.07 39.57 15.47
CA LEU A 5 13.31 38.15 15.14
C LEU A 5 12.11 37.27 15.44
N LEU A 6 11.42 37.51 16.56
CA LEU A 6 10.23 36.76 16.93
C LEU A 6 9.10 36.98 15.91
N TYR A 7 8.89 38.23 15.50
CA TYR A 7 7.91 38.58 14.44
C TYR A 7 8.26 37.92 13.11
N LEU A 8 9.55 37.93 12.72
CA LEU A 8 10.00 37.29 11.48
C LEU A 8 9.68 35.80 11.47
N PHE A 9 9.99 35.07 12.55
CA PHE A 9 9.69 33.64 12.65
C PHE A 9 8.18 33.36 12.66
N ALA A 10 7.38 34.17 13.33
CA ALA A 10 5.94 34.05 13.33
C ALA A 10 5.35 34.19 11.91
N PHE A 11 5.82 35.19 11.15
CA PHE A 11 5.41 35.40 9.78
C PHE A 11 5.84 34.26 8.85
N ILE A 12 7.10 33.80 8.95
CA ILE A 12 7.56 32.67 8.15
C ILE A 12 6.71 31.43 8.44
N GLY A 13 6.44 31.15 9.72
CA GLY A 13 5.58 30.02 10.12
C GLY A 13 4.18 30.13 9.52
N LEU A 14 3.55 31.29 9.58
CA LEU A 14 2.21 31.53 9.03
C LEU A 14 2.18 31.32 7.50
N PHE A 15 3.20 31.84 6.81
CA PHE A 15 3.26 31.79 5.34
C PHE A 15 3.60 30.41 4.80
N THR A 16 4.37 29.64 5.53
CA THR A 16 4.79 28.30 5.10
C THR A 16 3.80 27.19 5.45
N ILE A 17 2.86 27.40 6.38
CA ILE A 17 1.98 26.36 6.93
C ILE A 17 1.14 25.63 5.86
N CYS A 18 0.69 26.32 4.82
CA CYS A 18 -0.10 25.73 3.75
C CYS A 18 0.69 24.85 2.82
N ILE A 19 2.01 25.05 2.69
CA ILE A 19 2.86 24.27 1.78
C ILE A 19 2.96 22.81 2.24
N PRO A 20 3.42 22.50 3.48
CA PRO A 20 3.48 21.13 3.97
C PRO A 20 2.09 20.49 4.06
N LEU A 21 1.04 21.26 4.31
CA LEU A 21 -0.33 20.75 4.34
C LEU A 21 -0.78 20.24 2.96
N ILE A 22 -0.52 21.00 1.89
CA ILE A 22 -0.82 20.59 0.52
C ILE A 22 0.03 19.37 0.14
N GLN A 23 1.32 19.35 0.49
CA GLN A 23 2.21 18.23 0.23
C GLN A 23 1.76 16.98 0.98
N LEU A 24 1.44 17.09 2.27
CA LEU A 24 0.93 15.99 3.08
C LEU A 24 -0.35 15.40 2.46
N THR A 25 -1.29 16.26 2.07
CA THR A 25 -2.54 15.84 1.45
C THR A 25 -2.30 15.17 0.10
N SER A 26 -1.38 15.71 -0.72
CA SER A 26 -1.06 15.13 -2.03
C SER A 26 -0.40 13.74 -1.96
N VAL A 27 0.35 13.47 -0.89
CA VAL A 27 0.97 12.15 -0.65
C VAL A 27 -0.02 11.18 -0.02
N SER A 28 -0.90 11.68 0.86
CA SER A 28 -1.85 10.84 1.60
C SER A 28 -3.08 10.45 0.79
N ILE A 29 -3.45 11.25 -0.21
CA ILE A 29 -4.57 10.97 -1.12
C ILE A 29 -3.99 10.68 -2.49
N ASP A 30 -4.31 9.50 -3.03
CA ASP A 30 -3.92 9.12 -4.40
C ASP A 30 -4.82 9.88 -5.40
N PHE A 31 -4.42 11.13 -5.73
CA PHE A 31 -5.11 11.95 -6.71
C PHE A 31 -4.82 11.45 -8.12
N LYS A 32 -5.83 11.23 -8.92
CA LYS A 32 -5.66 10.85 -10.33
C LYS A 32 -4.89 11.91 -11.14
N ASN A 33 -5.03 13.18 -10.75
CA ASN A 33 -4.30 14.28 -11.35
C ASN A 33 -3.64 15.16 -10.26
N PRO A 34 -2.40 14.89 -9.86
CA PRO A 34 -1.70 15.65 -8.82
C PRO A 34 -1.16 17.01 -9.33
N LYS A 35 -1.18 17.28 -10.64
CA LYS A 35 -0.61 18.50 -11.24
C LYS A 35 -1.11 19.80 -10.62
N PRO A 36 -2.44 19.98 -10.36
CA PRO A 36 -2.94 21.23 -9.74
C PRO A 36 -2.37 21.47 -8.34
N LEU A 37 -2.20 20.39 -7.53
CA LEU A 37 -1.65 20.47 -6.18
C LEU A 37 -0.15 20.81 -6.20
N SER A 38 0.59 20.17 -7.10
CA SER A 38 2.01 20.45 -7.31
C SER A 38 2.23 21.90 -7.77
N PHE A 39 1.43 22.36 -8.71
CA PHE A 39 1.46 23.78 -9.14
C PHE A 39 1.15 24.72 -8.00
N LEU A 40 0.11 24.45 -7.20
CA LEU A 40 -0.30 25.27 -6.06
C LEU A 40 0.80 25.36 -5.00
N SER A 41 1.40 24.22 -4.66
CA SER A 41 2.53 24.13 -3.72
C SER A 41 3.76 24.91 -4.22
N SER A 42 4.11 24.76 -5.50
CA SER A 42 5.23 25.50 -6.12
C SER A 42 4.97 27.00 -6.17
N PHE A 43 3.74 27.41 -6.50
CA PHE A 43 3.33 28.82 -6.53
C PHE A 43 3.42 29.47 -5.13
N LEU A 44 2.93 28.79 -4.09
CA LEU A 44 3.04 29.27 -2.72
C LEU A 44 4.50 29.37 -2.27
N THR A 45 5.31 28.35 -2.58
CA THR A 45 6.74 28.36 -2.26
C THR A 45 7.46 29.53 -2.91
N ALA A 46 7.21 29.76 -4.21
CA ALA A 46 7.77 30.91 -4.93
C ALA A 46 7.34 32.25 -4.32
N SER A 47 6.06 32.37 -3.93
CA SER A 47 5.53 33.57 -3.29
C SER A 47 6.21 33.90 -1.95
N VAL A 48 6.46 32.86 -1.15
CA VAL A 48 7.20 33.00 0.14
C VAL A 48 8.63 33.44 -0.12
N ILE A 49 9.32 32.84 -1.08
CA ILE A 49 10.71 33.20 -1.42
C ILE A 49 10.78 34.65 -1.88
N VAL A 50 9.87 35.08 -2.74
CA VAL A 50 9.79 36.48 -3.23
C VAL A 50 9.56 37.44 -2.08
N ALA A 51 8.60 37.16 -1.17
CA ALA A 51 8.32 38.02 -0.04
C ALA A 51 9.52 38.13 0.92
N LEU A 52 10.21 37.05 1.21
CA LEU A 52 11.41 37.07 2.04
C LEU A 52 12.56 37.84 1.37
N THR A 53 12.72 37.70 0.06
CA THR A 53 13.73 38.42 -0.71
C THR A 53 13.45 39.94 -0.69
N LEU A 54 12.22 40.35 -0.91
CA LEU A 54 11.83 41.78 -0.85
C LEU A 54 12.03 42.36 0.56
N GLN A 55 11.74 41.60 1.60
CA GLN A 55 12.01 42.00 2.98
C GLN A 55 13.50 42.15 3.24
N PHE A 56 14.34 41.18 2.76
CA PHE A 56 15.79 41.20 2.95
C PHE A 56 16.43 42.46 2.32
N PHE A 57 15.98 42.85 1.14
CA PHE A 57 16.44 44.09 0.48
C PHE A 57 15.79 45.38 1.03
N GLY A 58 14.91 45.27 2.01
CA GLY A 58 14.23 46.44 2.61
C GLY A 58 13.25 47.13 1.67
N ILE A 59 12.88 46.53 0.53
CA ILE A 59 12.00 47.08 -0.48
C ILE A 59 10.56 47.07 -0.01
N TYR A 60 10.14 45.96 0.62
CA TYR A 60 8.76 45.77 1.03
C TYR A 60 8.68 45.03 2.37
N PRO A 61 8.09 45.64 3.41
CA PRO A 61 8.02 44.99 4.71
C PRO A 61 7.05 43.80 4.71
N LEU A 62 7.40 42.72 5.39
CA LEU A 62 6.63 41.51 5.47
C LEU A 62 5.21 41.74 6.05
N SER A 63 5.08 42.74 6.94
CA SER A 63 3.78 43.13 7.49
C SER A 63 2.78 43.60 6.45
N SER A 64 3.27 44.27 5.40
CA SER A 64 2.42 44.75 4.30
C SER A 64 2.00 43.65 3.33
N SER A 65 2.80 42.55 3.24
CA SER A 65 2.44 41.37 2.44
C SER A 65 1.35 40.52 3.08
N MET A 66 0.98 40.77 4.33
CA MET A 66 0.02 39.99 5.09
C MET A 66 -1.34 39.84 4.41
N TYR A 67 -1.82 40.92 3.80
CA TYR A 67 -3.08 40.90 3.04
C TYR A 67 -3.05 39.94 1.86
N ALA A 68 -1.98 39.98 1.08
CA ALA A 68 -1.82 39.11 -0.07
C ALA A 68 -1.72 37.63 0.38
N PHE A 69 -1.02 37.37 1.50
CA PHE A 69 -0.89 36.01 2.03
C PHE A 69 -2.20 35.47 2.60
N HIS A 70 -2.98 36.26 3.33
CA HIS A 70 -4.30 35.81 3.79
C HIS A 70 -5.19 35.42 2.62
N PHE A 71 -5.20 36.19 1.55
CA PHE A 71 -5.95 35.84 0.35
C PHE A 71 -5.41 34.58 -0.33
N MET A 72 -4.08 34.47 -0.53
CA MET A 72 -3.44 33.32 -1.17
C MET A 72 -3.64 32.02 -0.38
N THR A 73 -3.45 32.05 0.94
CA THR A 73 -3.62 30.87 1.78
C THR A 73 -5.07 30.39 1.80
N THR A 74 -6.02 31.30 1.93
CA THR A 74 -7.44 30.95 1.93
C THR A 74 -7.90 30.42 0.58
N CYS A 75 -7.51 31.05 -0.53
CA CYS A 75 -7.76 30.52 -1.87
C CYS A 75 -7.16 29.14 -2.07
N SER A 76 -5.94 28.91 -1.58
CA SER A 76 -5.27 27.62 -1.67
C SER A 76 -6.00 26.53 -0.89
N LEU A 77 -6.49 26.82 0.31
CA LEU A 77 -7.30 25.91 1.10
C LEU A 77 -8.65 25.63 0.46
N CYS A 78 -9.29 26.63 -0.14
CA CYS A 78 -10.53 26.43 -0.90
C CYS A 78 -10.31 25.51 -2.10
N ILE A 79 -9.24 25.71 -2.87
CA ILE A 79 -8.90 24.85 -4.01
C ILE A 79 -8.61 23.42 -3.52
N LEU A 80 -7.83 23.26 -2.45
CA LEU A 80 -7.53 21.96 -1.86
C LEU A 80 -8.81 21.25 -1.41
N SER A 81 -9.70 21.97 -0.72
CA SER A 81 -10.98 21.45 -0.26
C SER A 81 -11.86 20.98 -1.42
N LEU A 82 -12.00 21.81 -2.46
CA LEU A 82 -12.78 21.47 -3.65
C LEU A 82 -12.22 20.25 -4.37
N LEU A 83 -10.89 20.14 -4.54
CA LEU A 83 -10.26 19.00 -5.17
C LEU A 83 -10.45 17.73 -4.34
N THR A 84 -10.32 17.81 -3.00
CA THR A 84 -10.53 16.67 -2.12
C THR A 84 -11.98 16.20 -2.13
N VAL A 85 -12.94 17.11 -2.09
CA VAL A 85 -14.37 16.78 -2.21
C VAL A 85 -14.68 16.16 -3.57
N TYR A 86 -14.11 16.71 -4.64
CA TYR A 86 -14.27 16.16 -5.99
C TYR A 86 -13.76 14.70 -6.08
N GLU A 87 -12.56 14.41 -5.58
CA GLU A 87 -12.01 13.04 -5.55
C GLU A 87 -12.87 12.11 -4.67
N ALA A 88 -13.37 12.60 -3.54
CA ALA A 88 -14.19 11.82 -2.62
C ALA A 88 -15.57 11.45 -3.20
N VAL A 89 -16.23 12.40 -3.87
CA VAL A 89 -17.62 12.25 -4.33
C VAL A 89 -17.68 11.69 -5.75
N MET A 90 -16.91 12.27 -6.69
CA MET A 90 -16.98 11.90 -8.10
C MET A 90 -16.18 10.65 -8.45
N ARG A 91 -15.14 10.34 -7.66
CA ARG A 91 -14.25 9.20 -7.94
C ARG A 91 -14.31 8.10 -6.89
N ASP A 92 -15.16 8.26 -5.91
CA ASP A 92 -15.35 7.29 -4.82
C ASP A 92 -14.04 6.92 -4.08
N ASN A 93 -13.07 7.85 -4.07
CA ASN A 93 -11.77 7.64 -3.45
C ASN A 93 -11.91 7.57 -1.92
N LEU A 94 -11.70 6.37 -1.37
CA LEU A 94 -11.86 6.11 0.06
C LEU A 94 -10.90 6.95 0.92
N GLN A 95 -9.70 7.17 0.43
CA GLN A 95 -8.71 8.00 1.11
C GLN A 95 -9.18 9.45 1.15
N ALA A 96 -9.61 10.00 0.01
CA ALA A 96 -10.15 11.35 -0.06
C ALA A 96 -11.35 11.55 0.88
N LYS A 97 -12.26 10.58 0.97
CA LYS A 97 -13.43 10.64 1.88
C LYS A 97 -13.03 10.85 3.34
N ARG A 98 -11.95 10.22 3.79
CA ARG A 98 -11.43 10.36 5.16
C ARG A 98 -10.86 11.76 5.42
N PHE A 99 -10.28 12.40 4.40
CA PHE A 99 -9.62 13.71 4.49
C PHE A 99 -10.58 14.90 4.27
N VAL A 100 -11.77 14.69 3.69
CA VAL A 100 -12.73 15.77 3.42
C VAL A 100 -13.05 16.59 4.66
N ILE A 101 -13.41 15.91 5.76
CA ILE A 101 -13.88 16.58 6.98
C ILE A 101 -12.79 17.49 7.58
N PRO A 102 -11.55 17.01 7.87
CA PRO A 102 -10.53 17.88 8.43
C PRO A 102 -10.13 19.03 7.52
N ILE A 103 -10.07 18.83 6.20
CA ILE A 103 -9.71 19.89 5.25
C ILE A 103 -10.83 20.95 5.15
N VAL A 104 -12.09 20.53 5.14
CA VAL A 104 -13.23 21.45 5.10
C VAL A 104 -13.29 22.27 6.38
N ILE A 105 -13.11 21.67 7.56
CA ILE A 105 -13.07 22.39 8.84
C ILE A 105 -11.95 23.44 8.83
N LEU A 106 -10.76 23.08 8.39
CA LEU A 106 -9.62 24.01 8.30
C LEU A 106 -9.89 25.15 7.32
N THR A 107 -10.54 24.85 6.18
CA THR A 107 -10.94 25.87 5.19
C THR A 107 -11.95 26.85 5.79
N PHE A 108 -12.95 26.36 6.52
CA PHE A 108 -13.90 27.22 7.21
C PHE A 108 -13.24 28.08 8.29
N ALA A 109 -12.33 27.51 9.08
CA ALA A 109 -11.58 28.26 10.08
C ALA A 109 -10.76 29.38 9.43
N SER A 110 -10.13 29.12 8.28
CA SER A 110 -9.40 30.13 7.50
C SER A 110 -10.32 31.24 6.97
N LEU A 111 -11.50 30.89 6.45
CA LEU A 111 -12.49 31.88 5.96
C LEU A 111 -13.00 32.77 7.09
N ILE A 112 -13.31 32.19 8.26
CA ILE A 112 -13.74 32.96 9.43
C ILE A 112 -12.62 33.87 9.92
N GLU A 113 -11.36 33.39 9.91
CA GLU A 113 -10.22 34.23 10.32
C GLU A 113 -10.02 35.40 9.39
N VAL A 114 -10.13 35.24 8.06
CA VAL A 114 -10.07 36.32 7.09
C VAL A 114 -11.23 37.33 7.33
N ALA A 115 -12.45 36.81 7.56
CA ALA A 115 -13.58 37.65 7.91
C ALA A 115 -13.34 38.44 9.21
N ASN A 116 -12.81 37.80 10.25
CA ASN A 116 -12.46 38.41 11.51
C ASN A 116 -11.39 39.50 11.35
N TYR A 117 -10.40 39.27 10.50
CA TYR A 117 -9.37 40.25 10.19
C TYR A 117 -9.95 41.57 9.56
N TYR A 118 -10.93 41.45 8.66
CA TYR A 118 -11.54 42.60 8.00
C TYR A 118 -12.63 43.27 8.85
N PHE A 119 -13.47 42.47 9.50
CA PHE A 119 -14.65 42.95 10.27
C PHE A 119 -14.38 43.18 11.75
N LYS A 120 -13.23 42.67 12.28
CA LYS A 120 -12.80 42.83 13.67
C LYS A 120 -13.86 42.33 14.70
N PHE A 121 -14.46 41.19 14.43
CA PHE A 121 -15.45 40.59 15.34
C PHE A 121 -14.87 40.26 16.71
N THR A 122 -13.60 39.85 16.76
CA THR A 122 -12.87 39.53 17.98
C THR A 122 -11.56 40.29 18.04
N TYR A 123 -11.15 40.66 19.25
CA TYR A 123 -9.88 41.38 19.49
C TYR A 123 -8.64 40.43 19.44
N GLN A 124 -8.87 39.11 19.43
CA GLN A 124 -7.79 38.11 19.37
C GLN A 124 -7.55 37.76 17.90
N PHE A 125 -6.43 38.25 17.38
CA PHE A 125 -5.99 37.92 16.03
C PHE A 125 -5.42 36.48 15.97
N SER A 126 -5.76 35.76 14.93
CA SER A 126 -5.30 34.42 14.56
C SER A 126 -5.67 33.26 15.50
N SER A 127 -6.50 33.46 16.52
CA SER A 127 -6.92 32.40 17.43
C SER A 127 -7.78 31.34 16.75
N ILE A 128 -8.72 31.77 15.90
CA ILE A 128 -9.68 30.87 15.22
C ILE A 128 -8.96 29.95 14.23
N PHE A 129 -7.99 30.49 13.49
CA PHE A 129 -7.20 29.67 12.58
C PHE A 129 -6.28 28.72 13.33
N GLN A 130 -5.67 29.13 14.44
CA GLN A 130 -4.84 28.28 15.29
C GLN A 130 -5.66 27.11 15.86
N ASP A 131 -6.87 27.37 16.36
CA ASP A 131 -7.78 26.33 16.84
C ASP A 131 -8.15 25.36 15.71
N GLY A 132 -8.43 25.89 14.51
CA GLY A 132 -8.66 25.09 13.32
C GLY A 132 -7.49 24.19 12.94
N VAL A 133 -6.26 24.69 13.04
CA VAL A 133 -5.03 23.90 12.82
C VAL A 133 -4.86 22.80 13.87
N ILE A 134 -5.12 23.09 15.15
CA ILE A 134 -5.05 22.09 16.23
C ILE A 134 -6.08 20.98 15.98
N ILE A 135 -7.31 21.32 15.68
CA ILE A 135 -8.36 20.34 15.34
C ILE A 135 -7.94 19.51 14.12
N PHE A 136 -7.41 20.15 13.10
CA PHE A 136 -6.90 19.45 11.90
C PHE A 136 -5.80 18.44 12.26
N ILE A 137 -4.80 18.83 13.05
CA ILE A 137 -3.71 17.95 13.48
C ILE A 137 -4.25 16.75 14.28
N LEU A 138 -5.18 16.98 15.21
CA LEU A 138 -5.80 15.92 15.99
C LEU A 138 -6.55 14.92 15.09
N MET A 139 -7.34 15.43 14.14
CA MET A 139 -8.06 14.58 13.19
C MET A 139 -7.10 13.80 12.28
N MET A 140 -6.03 14.44 11.82
CA MET A 140 -5.00 13.79 11.00
C MET A 140 -4.28 12.69 11.77
N SER A 141 -3.96 12.91 13.04
CA SER A 141 -3.35 11.90 13.91
C SER A 141 -4.26 10.69 14.08
N PHE A 142 -5.56 10.91 14.24
CA PHE A 142 -6.55 9.87 14.33
C PHE A 142 -6.68 9.05 13.04
N ILE A 143 -6.76 9.75 11.88
CA ILE A 143 -6.81 9.11 10.56
C ILE A 143 -5.55 8.28 10.32
N THR A 144 -4.38 8.80 10.67
CA THR A 144 -3.10 8.08 10.54
C THR A 144 -3.08 6.83 11.40
N GLY A 145 -3.62 6.88 12.61
CA GLY A 145 -3.76 5.70 13.49
C GLY A 145 -4.60 4.58 12.85
N PHE A 146 -5.72 4.93 12.20
CA PHE A 146 -6.51 3.95 11.42
C PHE A 146 -5.73 3.39 10.23
N TYR A 147 -4.97 4.23 9.53
CA TYR A 147 -4.13 3.79 8.41
C TYR A 147 -3.10 2.75 8.82
N ILE A 148 -2.41 2.99 9.94
CA ILE A 148 -1.42 2.05 10.49
C ILE A 148 -2.09 0.72 10.82
N LYS A 149 -3.26 0.75 11.47
CA LYS A 149 -4.01 -0.45 11.83
C LYS A 149 -4.47 -1.24 10.59
N ASP A 150 -4.99 -0.56 9.57
CA ASP A 150 -5.41 -1.19 8.32
C ASP A 150 -4.21 -1.82 7.60
N PHE A 151 -3.06 -1.13 7.57
CA PHE A 151 -1.83 -1.64 7.00
C PHE A 151 -1.29 -2.88 7.73
N GLU A 152 -1.31 -2.87 9.07
CA GLU A 152 -0.92 -4.05 9.86
C GLU A 152 -1.84 -5.25 9.61
N ASN A 153 -3.14 -5.02 9.47
CA ASN A 153 -4.08 -6.08 9.14
C ASN A 153 -3.83 -6.69 7.75
N LEU A 154 -3.59 -5.84 6.74
CA LEU A 154 -3.21 -6.28 5.39
C LEU A 154 -1.89 -7.06 5.39
N ARG A 155 -0.90 -6.58 6.14
CA ARG A 155 0.37 -7.27 6.28
C ARG A 155 0.19 -8.66 6.89
N LYS A 156 -0.57 -8.79 7.98
CA LYS A 156 -0.89 -10.09 8.62
C LYS A 156 -1.62 -11.03 7.66
N GLN A 157 -2.54 -10.51 6.85
CA GLN A 157 -3.23 -11.31 5.83
C GLN A 157 -2.25 -11.82 4.75
N ASN A 158 -1.36 -10.96 4.27
CA ASN A 158 -0.34 -11.35 3.29
C ASN A 158 0.63 -12.40 3.85
N GLU A 159 1.06 -12.26 5.11
CA GLU A 159 1.91 -13.25 5.79
C GLU A 159 1.20 -14.62 5.92
N ARG A 160 -0.10 -14.64 6.25
CA ARG A 160 -0.91 -15.87 6.28
C ARG A 160 -1.03 -16.51 4.90
N LEU A 161 -1.34 -15.72 3.87
CA LEU A 161 -1.44 -16.22 2.50
C LEU A 161 -0.11 -16.79 2.01
N ALA A 162 1.02 -16.14 2.30
CA ALA A 162 2.35 -16.64 1.97
C ALA A 162 2.64 -17.98 2.66
N PHE A 163 2.25 -18.12 3.92
CA PHE A 163 2.38 -19.37 4.66
C PHE A 163 1.51 -20.49 4.07
N GLU A 164 0.24 -20.19 3.73
CA GLU A 164 -0.68 -21.15 3.10
C GLU A 164 -0.16 -21.62 1.73
N ILE A 165 0.38 -20.69 0.92
CA ILE A 165 1.01 -21.03 -0.36
C ILE A 165 2.20 -21.96 -0.13
N GLY A 166 3.07 -21.69 0.84
CA GLY A 166 4.21 -22.56 1.17
C GLY A 166 3.77 -23.96 1.60
N LEU A 167 2.70 -24.10 2.38
CA LEU A 167 2.13 -25.41 2.72
C LEU A 167 1.58 -26.15 1.50
N MET A 168 0.89 -25.45 0.60
CA MET A 168 0.37 -26.05 -0.64
C MET A 168 1.51 -26.53 -1.55
N GLU A 169 2.61 -25.80 -1.65
CA GLU A 169 3.78 -26.20 -2.43
C GLU A 169 4.39 -27.51 -1.89
N ILE A 170 4.52 -27.64 -0.56
CA ILE A 170 5.00 -28.86 0.09
C ILE A 170 4.05 -30.05 -0.22
N GLN A 171 2.73 -29.84 -0.11
CA GLN A 171 1.75 -30.89 -0.41
C GLN A 171 1.79 -31.34 -1.86
N ILE A 172 1.96 -30.38 -2.80
CA ILE A 172 2.09 -30.69 -4.23
C ILE A 172 3.37 -31.51 -4.49
N ASP A 173 4.48 -31.16 -3.86
CA ASP A 173 5.74 -31.91 -4.02
C ASP A 173 5.64 -33.34 -3.45
N GLU A 174 5.02 -33.49 -2.28
CA GLU A 174 4.75 -34.83 -1.71
C GLU A 174 3.82 -35.65 -2.61
N GLN A 175 2.76 -35.05 -3.15
CA GLN A 175 1.85 -35.76 -4.05
C GLN A 175 2.53 -36.13 -5.37
N ARG A 176 3.44 -35.31 -5.88
CA ARG A 176 4.26 -35.63 -7.04
C ARG A 176 5.16 -36.83 -6.78
N LYS A 177 5.88 -36.86 -5.65
CA LYS A 177 6.72 -38.00 -5.25
C LYS A 177 5.89 -39.27 -5.12
N TYR A 178 4.72 -39.19 -4.51
CA TYR A 178 3.82 -40.33 -4.38
C TYR A 178 3.35 -40.86 -5.75
N ASN A 179 2.98 -39.98 -6.66
CA ASN A 179 2.59 -40.39 -8.02
C ASN A 179 3.74 -41.00 -8.81
N GLU A 180 4.97 -40.51 -8.66
CA GLU A 180 6.15 -41.10 -9.26
C GLU A 180 6.41 -42.54 -8.71
N LEU A 181 6.19 -42.72 -7.41
CA LEU A 181 6.35 -44.04 -6.77
C LEU A 181 5.30 -45.04 -7.27
N ILE A 182 4.05 -44.59 -7.44
CA ILE A 182 2.98 -45.42 -8.05
C ILE A 182 3.35 -45.79 -9.49
N ALA A 183 3.80 -44.82 -10.31
CA ALA A 183 4.18 -45.07 -11.69
C ALA A 183 5.33 -46.09 -11.78
N ARG A 184 6.34 -46.00 -10.93
CA ARG A 184 7.43 -47.00 -10.86
C ARG A 184 6.92 -48.39 -10.46
N ASN A 185 6.02 -48.47 -9.47
CA ASN A 185 5.44 -49.75 -9.06
C ASN A 185 4.60 -50.34 -10.18
N GLU A 186 3.82 -49.57 -10.93
CA GLU A 186 3.07 -50.05 -12.08
C GLU A 186 3.99 -50.62 -13.17
N ASP A 187 5.11 -49.98 -13.45
CA ASP A 187 6.09 -50.44 -14.43
C ASP A 187 6.73 -51.78 -14.00
N VAL A 188 7.07 -51.91 -12.70
CA VAL A 188 7.56 -53.17 -12.14
C VAL A 188 6.52 -54.26 -12.26
N LEU A 189 5.25 -53.99 -11.92
CA LEU A 189 4.16 -54.96 -12.03
C LEU A 189 3.89 -55.35 -13.50
N LYS A 190 3.99 -54.42 -14.45
CA LYS A 190 3.89 -54.71 -15.89
C LYS A 190 4.99 -55.69 -16.32
N LYS A 191 6.22 -55.42 -15.91
CA LYS A 191 7.39 -56.28 -16.20
C LYS A 191 7.21 -57.68 -15.62
N GLN A 192 6.81 -57.76 -14.35
CA GLN A 192 6.55 -59.06 -13.70
C GLN A 192 5.42 -59.83 -14.41
N ARG A 193 4.34 -59.17 -14.81
CA ARG A 193 3.26 -59.84 -15.58
C ARG A 193 3.74 -60.33 -16.93
N HIS A 194 4.57 -59.56 -17.62
CA HIS A 194 5.15 -59.95 -18.88
C HIS A 194 6.06 -61.17 -18.72
N ASP A 195 6.95 -61.15 -17.72
CA ASP A 195 7.85 -62.26 -17.44
C ASP A 195 7.07 -63.54 -17.01
N LEU A 196 6.06 -63.39 -16.17
CA LEU A 196 5.18 -64.48 -15.80
C LEU A 196 4.48 -65.08 -17.01
N HIS A 197 4.00 -64.24 -17.94
CA HIS A 197 3.36 -64.70 -19.18
C HIS A 197 4.34 -65.52 -20.06
N HIS A 198 5.58 -65.06 -20.18
CA HIS A 198 6.62 -65.78 -20.89
C HIS A 198 6.94 -67.14 -20.21
N HIS A 199 7.02 -67.18 -18.89
CA HIS A 199 7.22 -68.44 -18.16
C HIS A 199 6.05 -69.41 -18.36
N LEU A 200 4.81 -68.92 -18.36
CA LEU A 200 3.63 -69.74 -18.61
C LEU A 200 3.61 -70.31 -20.05
N ILE A 201 4.02 -69.56 -21.06
CA ILE A 201 4.14 -70.00 -22.44
C ILE A 201 5.21 -71.11 -22.53
N ALA A 202 6.37 -70.89 -21.95
CA ALA A 202 7.47 -71.84 -21.95
C ALA A 202 7.10 -73.15 -21.24
N ILE A 203 6.38 -73.06 -20.10
CA ILE A 203 5.85 -74.23 -19.40
C ILE A 203 4.89 -75.02 -20.26
N ARG A 204 3.97 -74.35 -20.98
CA ARG A 204 3.03 -74.99 -21.85
C ARG A 204 3.70 -75.70 -23.02
N GLU A 205 4.65 -75.06 -23.69
CA GLU A 205 5.41 -75.67 -24.80
C GLU A 205 6.24 -76.84 -24.35
N LEU A 206 6.84 -76.77 -23.18
CA LEU A 206 7.60 -77.89 -22.64
C LEU A 206 6.72 -79.09 -22.18
N ALA A 207 5.47 -78.79 -21.71
CA ALA A 207 4.51 -79.77 -21.36
C ALA A 207 3.97 -80.57 -22.59
N GLU A 208 3.83 -79.87 -23.72
CA GLU A 208 3.41 -80.43 -25.00
C GLU A 208 4.52 -81.34 -25.63
N ASN A 209 5.79 -81.00 -25.39
CA ASN A 209 6.98 -81.68 -26.00
C ASN A 209 7.67 -82.76 -25.19
N GLY A 210 7.17 -83.13 -23.99
CA GLY A 210 7.67 -84.25 -23.17
C GLY A 210 8.17 -83.83 -21.75
N ASN A 211 7.85 -84.66 -20.75
CA ASN A 211 7.96 -84.36 -19.33
C ASN A 211 9.38 -84.09 -18.77
N GLU A 212 10.44 -84.62 -19.39
CA GLU A 212 11.78 -84.59 -18.84
C GLU A 212 12.39 -83.16 -18.82
N LYS A 213 12.17 -82.39 -19.85
CA LYS A 213 12.64 -80.98 -19.94
C LYS A 213 11.81 -79.99 -19.10
N LEU A 214 10.57 -80.33 -18.78
CA LEU A 214 9.70 -79.49 -17.95
C LEU A 214 10.16 -79.48 -16.50
N SER A 215 10.61 -80.69 -15.95
CA SER A 215 11.12 -80.82 -14.59
C SER A 215 12.37 -79.95 -14.39
N ASP A 216 13.31 -79.98 -15.31
CA ASP A 216 14.56 -79.22 -15.26
C ASP A 216 14.31 -77.69 -15.31
N TYR A 217 13.33 -77.26 -16.15
CA TYR A 217 12.94 -75.86 -16.24
C TYR A 217 12.27 -75.32 -14.96
N LEU A 218 11.37 -76.10 -14.36
CA LEU A 218 10.72 -75.82 -13.07
C LEU A 218 11.70 -75.70 -11.92
N ASP A 219 12.70 -76.57 -11.88
CA ASP A 219 13.80 -76.58 -10.89
C ASP A 219 14.66 -75.32 -11.04
N THR A 220 14.94 -74.90 -12.27
CA THR A 220 15.69 -73.70 -12.54
C THR A 220 14.90 -72.47 -12.17
N LEU A 221 13.59 -72.44 -12.47
CA LEU A 221 12.67 -71.31 -12.14
C LEU A 221 12.52 -71.16 -10.61
N SER A 222 12.39 -72.32 -9.88
CA SER A 222 12.28 -72.29 -8.42
C SER A 222 13.53 -71.78 -7.71
N LYS A 223 14.73 -71.98 -8.29
CA LYS A 223 15.99 -71.44 -7.78
C LYS A 223 16.17 -69.95 -8.03
N ASN A 224 15.51 -69.41 -9.06
CA ASN A 224 15.59 -67.97 -9.43
C ASN A 224 14.51 -67.05 -8.81
N ILE A 225 13.51 -67.63 -8.14
CA ILE A 225 12.54 -66.91 -7.36
C ILE A 225 13.16 -66.52 -6.01
N PRO A 226 13.43 -65.25 -5.70
CA PRO A 226 13.94 -64.89 -4.39
C PRO A 226 12.93 -65.32 -3.33
N ALA A 227 13.41 -65.94 -2.27
CA ALA A 227 12.62 -66.27 -1.09
C ALA A 227 12.05 -64.94 -0.49
N ALA A 228 10.74 -64.89 -0.26
CA ALA A 228 10.05 -63.72 0.28
C ALA A 228 10.44 -63.46 1.74
#